data_80157ae717ecb60b7c40c6033b5c3a19
#
_entry.id   80157ae717ecb60b7c40c6033b5c3a19
#
_cell.length_a   1.000
_cell.length_b   1.000
_cell.length_c   1.000
_cell.angle_alpha   90.00
_cell.angle_beta   90.00
_cell.angle_gamma   90.00
#
_symmetry.space_group_name_H-M   'P 1'
#
loop_
_entity.id
_entity.type
_entity.pdbx_description
1 polymer ?
#
loop_
_entity_poly.entity_id
_entity_poly.type
_entity_poly.pdbx_seq_one_letter_code
_entity_poly.pdbx_strand_id
1 'polypeptide(L)'
;MRPLDGITVVALEHAIAAPFCTRQLADLGARVIKIERPGVGDFARAYDSRVRGQASHFVWTNRSKESLTLDLKHAEAPLILARLLAGADVLVQNLMPGAAARLGLSYEALRAAHPRLIVCDISGYGADGPYRDKKAYDLLIQSESGFLSVTGSAEEPVKAGCSIADIAAGMYALSNILAALIERGRTGQGKRIEVSMLEAMVEWMSYPLYYAFDGAPPPPRAGAAHATIYPYGPFPTGDGRTVMLGLQNEREWRAFCDQVLRRPELTADERFSTNSRRTEARPQLREIIVQAFDLLTADQVVARLDEAQIANARINDMREVWEHPQLKARRRWVQVDTPAGPVPALLPPGAADVDAVRMDAVPALGQHTEAILAGLGYGAADIDRLRRLQAI
;
A
#
# COMPACT_ATOMS: atom_id res chain seq x y z
N MET A 1 23.31 10.40 -6.09
CA MET A 1 22.43 11.20 -5.21
C MET A 1 20.99 10.73 -5.44
N ARG A 2 20.26 10.38 -4.40
CA ARG A 2 18.85 9.99 -4.46
C ARG A 2 17.96 11.22 -4.33
N PRO A 3 16.69 11.17 -4.77
CA PRO A 3 15.82 12.36 -4.78
C PRO A 3 15.63 13.05 -3.42
N LEU A 4 15.68 12.30 -2.32
CA LEU A 4 15.47 12.82 -0.98
C LEU A 4 16.73 12.75 -0.09
N ASP A 5 17.93 12.58 -0.69
CA ASP A 5 19.18 12.70 0.07
C ASP A 5 19.24 14.08 0.76
N GLY A 6 19.53 14.10 2.05
CA GLY A 6 19.55 15.30 2.89
C GLY A 6 18.21 15.66 3.55
N ILE A 7 17.12 14.97 3.24
CA ILE A 7 15.83 15.14 3.93
C ILE A 7 15.77 14.23 5.17
N THR A 8 15.37 14.79 6.31
CA THR A 8 15.17 14.07 7.57
C THR A 8 13.69 14.02 7.93
N VAL A 9 13.20 12.81 8.16
CA VAL A 9 11.81 12.50 8.55
C VAL A 9 11.80 11.95 9.98
N VAL A 10 11.03 12.56 10.86
CA VAL A 10 10.73 12.01 12.20
C VAL A 10 9.34 11.37 12.12
N ALA A 11 9.22 10.12 12.56
CA ALA A 11 8.00 9.35 12.43
C ALA A 11 7.51 8.79 13.77
N LEU A 12 6.31 9.20 14.18
CA LEU A 12 5.56 8.61 15.30
C LEU A 12 4.47 7.72 14.70
N GLU A 13 4.83 6.51 14.36
CA GLU A 13 4.06 5.67 13.47
C GLU A 13 3.87 4.24 13.99
N HIS A 14 2.74 3.65 13.60
CA HIS A 14 2.40 2.27 13.93
C HIS A 14 1.75 1.57 12.75
N ALA A 15 1.75 0.25 12.78
CA ALA A 15 1.10 -0.64 11.83
C ALA A 15 1.60 -0.48 10.39
N ILE A 16 0.77 0.09 9.49
CA ILE A 16 1.02 0.03 8.06
C ILE A 16 0.95 1.39 7.37
N ALA A 17 -0.11 2.18 7.54
CA ALA A 17 -0.35 3.39 6.74
C ALA A 17 0.85 4.36 6.74
N ALA A 18 1.23 4.87 7.91
CA ALA A 18 2.38 5.76 8.04
C ALA A 18 3.72 5.03 7.78
N PRO A 19 3.97 3.81 8.33
CA PRO A 19 5.17 3.05 8.01
C PRO A 19 5.37 2.75 6.53
N PHE A 20 4.30 2.52 5.77
CA PHE A 20 4.37 2.32 4.33
C PHE A 20 4.78 3.60 3.59
N CYS A 21 4.25 4.76 4.00
CA CYS A 21 4.66 6.06 3.48
C CYS A 21 6.14 6.33 3.76
N THR A 22 6.56 6.25 5.03
CA THR A 22 7.90 6.63 5.46
C THR A 22 8.98 5.66 4.95
N ARG A 23 8.65 4.38 4.77
CA ARG A 23 9.54 3.42 4.09
C ARG A 23 9.81 3.86 2.65
N GLN A 24 8.81 4.35 1.91
CA GLN A 24 9.02 4.84 0.55
C GLN A 24 9.84 6.12 0.53
N LEU A 25 9.66 7.02 1.50
CA LEU A 25 10.55 8.19 1.67
C LEU A 25 12.00 7.75 1.93
N ALA A 26 12.20 6.71 2.77
CA ALA A 26 13.52 6.12 3.00
C ALA A 26 14.11 5.49 1.73
N ASP A 27 13.33 4.73 0.96
CA ASP A 27 13.74 4.15 -0.33
C ASP A 27 14.23 5.26 -1.30
N LEU A 28 13.62 6.45 -1.27
CA LEU A 28 14.02 7.61 -2.07
C LEU A 28 15.21 8.38 -1.52
N GLY A 29 15.79 7.98 -0.38
CA GLY A 29 17.00 8.56 0.19
C GLY A 29 16.81 9.33 1.50
N ALA A 30 15.59 9.63 1.93
CA ALA A 30 15.37 10.34 3.18
C ALA A 30 15.90 9.56 4.40
N ARG A 31 16.49 10.26 5.36
CA ARG A 31 16.77 9.70 6.68
C ARG A 31 15.47 9.62 7.47
N VAL A 32 15.00 8.43 7.78
CA VAL A 32 13.76 8.22 8.55
C VAL A 32 14.07 7.72 9.95
N ILE A 33 13.75 8.51 10.97
CA ILE A 33 13.86 8.17 12.38
C ILE A 33 12.48 7.75 12.89
N LYS A 34 12.28 6.46 13.06
CA LYS A 34 11.06 5.88 13.64
C LYS A 34 11.19 5.87 15.17
N ILE A 35 10.26 6.55 15.84
CA ILE A 35 10.18 6.55 17.30
C ILE A 35 9.31 5.40 17.77
N GLU A 36 9.83 4.56 18.63
CA GLU A 36 9.18 3.35 19.12
C GLU A 36 9.15 3.31 20.66
N ARG A 37 8.16 2.62 21.23
CA ARG A 37 8.09 2.41 22.68
C ARG A 37 9.25 1.52 23.14
N PRO A 38 9.94 1.84 24.25
CA PRO A 38 10.95 0.95 24.84
C PRO A 38 10.38 -0.43 25.15
N GLY A 39 11.16 -1.46 24.93
CA GLY A 39 10.86 -2.86 25.23
C GLY A 39 9.89 -3.57 24.27
N VAL A 40 8.89 -2.88 23.72
CA VAL A 40 7.83 -3.51 22.89
C VAL A 40 7.82 -3.02 21.44
N GLY A 41 8.19 -1.78 21.19
CA GLY A 41 8.21 -1.18 19.84
C GLY A 41 6.83 -0.90 19.26
N ASP A 42 6.81 -0.87 17.93
CA ASP A 42 5.58 -0.89 17.12
C ASP A 42 4.88 -2.23 17.29
N PHE A 43 3.56 -2.21 17.54
CA PHE A 43 2.79 -3.45 17.70
C PHE A 43 2.79 -4.33 16.42
N ALA A 44 3.11 -3.77 15.25
CA ALA A 44 3.31 -4.55 14.03
C ALA A 44 4.49 -5.54 14.13
N ARG A 45 5.44 -5.34 15.06
CA ARG A 45 6.51 -6.32 15.33
C ARG A 45 6.00 -7.66 15.85
N ALA A 46 4.78 -7.68 16.39
CA ALA A 46 4.14 -8.87 16.98
C ALA A 46 2.97 -9.41 16.17
N TYR A 47 2.70 -8.94 14.95
CA TYR A 47 1.57 -9.42 14.15
C TYR A 47 1.70 -10.88 13.70
N ASP A 48 2.90 -11.33 13.43
CA ASP A 48 3.26 -12.71 13.09
C ASP A 48 4.76 -12.95 13.30
N SER A 49 5.23 -14.16 12.97
CA SER A 49 6.65 -14.55 13.06
C SER A 49 7.16 -15.21 11.77
N ARG A 50 6.56 -14.88 10.62
CA ARG A 50 6.74 -15.60 9.36
C ARG A 50 8.09 -15.37 8.69
N VAL A 51 8.73 -14.22 8.93
CA VAL A 51 9.98 -13.86 8.30
C VAL A 51 11.13 -14.13 9.27
N ARG A 52 11.56 -15.38 9.37
CA ARG A 52 12.63 -15.82 10.28
C ARG A 52 12.42 -15.37 11.73
N GLY A 53 11.19 -15.54 12.23
CA GLY A 53 10.82 -15.11 13.58
C GLY A 53 10.41 -13.65 13.70
N GLN A 54 10.44 -12.87 12.62
CA GLN A 54 10.00 -11.49 12.56
C GLN A 54 8.63 -11.38 11.88
N ALA A 55 7.89 -10.32 12.20
CA ALA A 55 6.60 -10.04 11.59
C ALA A 55 6.74 -9.57 10.14
N SER A 56 5.98 -10.18 9.24
CA SER A 56 6.00 -9.88 7.81
C SER A 56 5.65 -8.42 7.52
N HIS A 57 4.66 -7.87 8.21
CA HIS A 57 4.25 -6.46 8.08
C HIS A 57 5.37 -5.50 8.49
N PHE A 58 6.09 -5.80 9.58
CA PHE A 58 7.18 -4.96 10.04
C PHE A 58 8.35 -4.98 9.06
N VAL A 59 8.77 -6.15 8.61
CA VAL A 59 9.85 -6.30 7.62
C VAL A 59 9.51 -5.57 6.33
N TRP A 60 8.27 -5.70 5.84
CA TRP A 60 7.82 -5.03 4.62
C TRP A 60 7.89 -3.49 4.69
N THR A 61 7.51 -2.90 5.84
CA THR A 61 7.30 -1.46 5.93
C THR A 61 8.42 -0.68 6.64
N ASN A 62 9.54 -1.34 7.05
CA ASN A 62 10.53 -0.65 7.89
C ASN A 62 11.99 -0.78 7.45
N ARG A 63 12.29 -1.29 6.26
CA ARG A 63 13.67 -1.24 5.74
C ARG A 63 14.15 0.21 5.62
N SER A 64 15.46 0.41 5.71
CA SER A 64 16.14 1.71 5.54
C SER A 64 15.74 2.77 6.57
N LYS A 65 15.10 2.38 7.69
CA LYS A 65 14.78 3.28 8.80
C LYS A 65 15.76 3.13 9.95
N GLU A 66 15.86 4.18 10.74
CA GLU A 66 16.52 4.17 12.05
C GLU A 66 15.46 3.99 13.15
N SER A 67 15.66 3.04 14.07
CA SER A 67 14.79 2.84 15.24
C SER A 67 15.36 3.55 16.46
N LEU A 68 14.60 4.49 17.00
CA LEU A 68 14.85 5.20 18.27
C LEU A 68 13.79 4.77 19.28
N THR A 69 14.18 4.17 20.39
CA THR A 69 13.26 3.95 21.52
C THR A 69 13.10 5.21 22.36
N LEU A 70 11.85 5.59 22.65
CA LEU A 70 11.50 6.72 23.51
C LEU A 70 10.12 6.52 24.13
N ASP A 71 10.00 6.54 25.45
CA ASP A 71 8.71 6.62 26.11
C ASP A 71 8.17 8.06 26.01
N LEU A 72 7.21 8.27 25.11
CA LEU A 72 6.58 9.58 24.87
C LEU A 72 5.85 10.16 26.08
N LYS A 73 5.61 9.35 27.14
CA LYS A 73 4.99 9.80 28.39
C LYS A 73 6.02 10.22 29.43
N HIS A 74 7.29 9.92 29.20
CA HIS A 74 8.37 10.28 30.14
C HIS A 74 8.64 11.79 30.11
N ALA A 75 8.99 12.36 31.24
CA ALA A 75 9.24 13.81 31.40
C ALA A 75 10.35 14.36 30.49
N GLU A 76 11.32 13.54 30.11
CA GLU A 76 12.42 13.90 29.19
C GLU A 76 12.02 13.89 27.70
N ALA A 77 10.91 13.25 27.35
CA ALA A 77 10.52 13.07 25.96
C ALA A 77 10.28 14.39 25.19
N PRO A 78 9.65 15.42 25.77
CA PRO A 78 9.44 16.68 25.06
C PRO A 78 10.75 17.35 24.64
N LEU A 79 11.79 17.30 25.48
CA LEU A 79 13.11 17.88 25.17
C LEU A 79 13.82 17.11 24.05
N ILE A 80 13.74 15.77 24.07
CA ILE A 80 14.32 14.91 23.03
C ILE A 80 13.61 15.16 21.69
N LEU A 81 12.27 15.21 21.70
CA LEU A 81 11.46 15.51 20.51
C LEU A 81 11.76 16.89 19.95
N ALA A 82 11.87 17.92 20.79
CA ALA A 82 12.21 19.27 20.36
C ALA A 82 13.57 19.31 19.63
N ARG A 83 14.58 18.62 20.16
CA ARG A 83 15.90 18.52 19.51
C ARG A 83 15.85 17.75 18.19
N LEU A 84 15.07 16.65 18.10
CA LEU A 84 14.87 15.91 16.87
C LEU A 84 14.20 16.78 15.80
N LEU A 85 13.14 17.50 16.18
CA LEU A 85 12.36 18.33 15.26
C LEU A 85 13.13 19.56 14.78
N ALA A 86 14.10 20.07 15.56
CA ALA A 86 14.95 21.18 15.13
C ALA A 86 15.77 20.86 13.86
N GLY A 87 16.08 19.58 13.63
CA GLY A 87 16.78 19.10 12.44
C GLY A 87 15.89 18.35 11.44
N ALA A 88 14.57 18.32 11.64
CA ALA A 88 13.66 17.57 10.80
C ALA A 88 13.06 18.43 9.69
N ASP A 89 12.85 17.82 8.53
CA ASP A 89 12.14 18.38 7.39
C ASP A 89 10.66 18.01 7.39
N VAL A 90 10.35 16.81 7.87
CA VAL A 90 9.01 16.23 7.86
C VAL A 90 8.76 15.53 9.19
N LEU A 91 7.61 15.77 9.79
CA LEU A 91 7.03 14.97 10.87
C LEU A 91 5.85 14.17 10.29
N VAL A 92 5.89 12.84 10.41
CA VAL A 92 4.77 11.96 10.04
C VAL A 92 4.22 11.30 11.31
N GLN A 93 2.90 11.29 11.46
CA GLN A 93 2.29 10.57 12.57
C GLN A 93 0.95 9.94 12.17
N ASN A 94 0.63 8.79 12.81
CA ASN A 94 -0.70 8.16 12.76
C ASN A 94 -1.16 7.71 14.16
N LEU A 95 -0.89 8.56 15.16
CA LEU A 95 -1.31 8.35 16.53
C LEU A 95 -2.84 8.47 16.67
N MET A 96 -3.38 7.99 17.77
CA MET A 96 -4.80 8.19 18.09
C MET A 96 -5.17 9.67 18.04
N PRO A 97 -6.40 10.01 17.62
CA PRO A 97 -6.86 11.40 17.56
C PRO A 97 -6.54 12.20 18.82
N GLY A 98 -6.01 13.40 18.64
CA GLY A 98 -5.60 14.29 19.73
C GLY A 98 -4.30 13.90 20.46
N ALA A 99 -3.70 12.73 20.21
CA ALA A 99 -2.48 12.33 20.93
C ALA A 99 -1.28 13.21 20.57
N ALA A 100 -1.09 13.54 19.29
CA ALA A 100 -0.02 14.44 18.86
C ALA A 100 -0.16 15.83 19.49
N ALA A 101 -1.38 16.37 19.58
CA ALA A 101 -1.62 17.66 20.23
C ALA A 101 -1.27 17.64 21.73
N ARG A 102 -1.62 16.55 22.43
CA ARG A 102 -1.23 16.38 23.86
C ARG A 102 0.28 16.29 24.08
N LEU A 103 1.01 15.87 23.06
CA LEU A 103 2.49 15.82 23.07
C LEU A 103 3.14 17.14 22.60
N GLY A 104 2.33 18.18 22.30
CA GLY A 104 2.83 19.44 21.74
C GLY A 104 3.27 19.35 20.28
N LEU A 105 2.84 18.32 19.56
CA LEU A 105 3.24 18.01 18.19
C LEU A 105 2.18 18.37 17.15
N SER A 106 1.17 19.20 17.49
CA SER A 106 0.25 19.72 16.47
C SER A 106 0.97 20.71 15.56
N TYR A 107 0.52 20.84 14.33
CA TYR A 107 1.08 21.82 13.39
C TYR A 107 1.07 23.22 13.95
N GLU A 108 -0.01 23.63 14.60
CA GLU A 108 -0.18 24.96 15.20
C GLU A 108 0.87 25.22 16.29
N ALA A 109 1.20 24.20 17.10
CA ALA A 109 2.24 24.30 18.12
C ALA A 109 3.66 24.38 17.54
N LEU A 110 3.89 23.69 16.42
CA LEU A 110 5.22 23.53 15.83
C LEU A 110 5.59 24.66 14.85
N ARG A 111 4.59 25.22 14.12
CA ARG A 111 4.86 26.14 13.00
C ARG A 111 5.64 27.40 13.36
N ALA A 112 5.48 27.90 14.58
CA ALA A 112 6.18 29.12 15.02
C ALA A 112 7.68 28.87 15.25
N ALA A 113 8.04 27.72 15.84
CA ALA A 113 9.42 27.32 16.08
C ALA A 113 10.08 26.66 14.87
N HIS A 114 9.29 26.03 14.01
CA HIS A 114 9.74 25.26 12.86
C HIS A 114 8.99 25.64 11.58
N PRO A 115 9.15 26.87 11.06
CA PRO A 115 8.34 27.38 9.94
C PRO A 115 8.52 26.61 8.63
N ARG A 116 9.57 25.82 8.50
CA ARG A 116 9.87 24.96 7.34
C ARG A 116 9.40 23.52 7.49
N LEU A 117 8.96 23.13 8.68
CA LEU A 117 8.57 21.75 8.97
C LEU A 117 7.25 21.41 8.26
N ILE A 118 7.24 20.28 7.55
CA ILE A 118 6.03 19.69 6.99
C ILE A 118 5.50 18.70 8.02
N VAL A 119 4.24 18.83 8.43
CA VAL A 119 3.58 17.93 9.38
C VAL A 119 2.52 17.14 8.63
N CYS A 120 2.65 15.82 8.58
CA CYS A 120 1.71 14.91 7.95
C CYS A 120 1.00 14.07 9.00
N ASP A 121 -0.29 14.33 9.16
CA ASP A 121 -1.20 13.63 10.07
C ASP A 121 -2.01 12.60 9.25
N ILE A 122 -1.88 11.31 9.59
CA ILE A 122 -2.69 10.24 8.99
C ILE A 122 -3.70 9.76 10.03
N SER A 123 -4.98 9.78 9.69
CA SER A 123 -6.07 9.40 10.59
C SER A 123 -7.07 8.47 9.90
N GLY A 124 -7.99 7.87 10.66
CA GLY A 124 -9.06 7.05 10.09
C GLY A 124 -10.08 7.86 9.32
N TYR A 125 -10.55 8.99 9.91
CA TYR A 125 -11.72 9.72 9.44
C TYR A 125 -11.51 11.23 9.29
N GLY A 126 -10.29 11.73 9.49
CA GLY A 126 -10.01 13.18 9.51
C GLY A 126 -9.95 13.75 10.92
N ALA A 127 -9.56 15.04 11.02
CA ALA A 127 -9.41 15.75 12.29
C ALA A 127 -10.70 16.41 12.78
N ASP A 128 -11.74 16.45 11.97
CA ASP A 128 -13.04 17.05 12.28
C ASP A 128 -14.21 16.10 11.93
N GLY A 129 -15.42 16.61 11.94
CA GLY A 129 -16.62 15.84 11.66
C GLY A 129 -17.05 14.87 12.77
N PRO A 130 -18.16 14.15 12.55
CA PRO A 130 -18.78 13.30 13.59
C PRO A 130 -17.94 12.07 13.96
N TYR A 131 -17.01 11.64 13.12
CA TYR A 131 -16.19 10.45 13.32
C TYR A 131 -14.73 10.75 13.71
N ARG A 132 -14.37 12.02 13.96
CA ARG A 132 -12.99 12.43 14.28
C ARG A 132 -12.33 11.61 15.39
N ASP A 133 -13.10 11.19 16.40
CA ASP A 133 -12.61 10.43 17.56
C ASP A 133 -12.85 8.92 17.43
N LYS A 134 -13.44 8.46 16.30
CA LYS A 134 -13.73 7.05 16.06
C LYS A 134 -12.45 6.28 15.75
N LYS A 135 -12.27 5.11 16.37
CA LYS A 135 -11.18 4.19 16.08
C LYS A 135 -11.32 3.61 14.68
N ALA A 136 -10.22 3.54 13.95
CA ALA A 136 -10.16 2.99 12.62
C ALA A 136 -9.09 1.90 12.52
N TYR A 137 -9.35 0.93 11.66
CA TYR A 137 -8.40 -0.06 11.14
C TYR A 137 -8.74 -0.31 9.69
N ASP A 138 -7.81 -0.82 8.93
CA ASP A 138 -7.92 -1.07 7.49
C ASP A 138 -9.28 -1.68 7.07
N LEU A 139 -9.65 -2.81 7.67
CA LEU A 139 -10.89 -3.51 7.31
C LEU A 139 -12.15 -2.69 7.64
N LEU A 140 -12.14 -1.90 8.72
CA LEU A 140 -13.27 -1.03 9.07
C LEU A 140 -13.43 0.08 8.02
N ILE A 141 -12.33 0.63 7.53
CA ILE A 141 -12.34 1.62 6.47
C ILE A 141 -12.79 1.01 5.13
N GLN A 142 -12.32 -0.20 4.78
CA GLN A 142 -12.85 -0.91 3.61
C GLN A 142 -14.39 -1.06 3.67
N SER A 143 -14.93 -1.32 4.87
CA SER A 143 -16.37 -1.44 5.09
C SER A 143 -17.09 -0.09 4.91
N GLU A 144 -16.62 0.95 5.57
CA GLU A 144 -17.22 2.28 5.56
C GLU A 144 -17.14 2.99 4.21
N SER A 145 -16.09 2.73 3.43
CA SER A 145 -15.89 3.32 2.10
C SER A 145 -16.75 2.68 1.00
N GLY A 146 -17.55 1.67 1.30
CA GLY A 146 -18.35 0.95 0.33
C GLY A 146 -17.57 -0.12 -0.47
N PHE A 147 -16.27 -0.33 -0.20
CA PHE A 147 -15.45 -1.31 -0.93
C PHE A 147 -16.05 -2.72 -0.89
N LEU A 148 -16.52 -3.15 0.29
CA LEU A 148 -17.14 -4.47 0.47
C LEU A 148 -18.46 -4.62 -0.29
N SER A 149 -19.14 -3.52 -0.61
CA SER A 149 -20.42 -3.57 -1.34
C SER A 149 -20.28 -3.99 -2.80
N VAL A 150 -19.09 -3.79 -3.39
CA VAL A 150 -18.80 -4.09 -4.81
C VAL A 150 -17.73 -5.18 -4.99
N THR A 151 -17.18 -5.72 -3.89
CA THR A 151 -16.12 -6.73 -3.91
C THR A 151 -16.60 -8.04 -3.27
N GLY A 152 -16.36 -9.16 -3.94
CA GLY A 152 -16.77 -10.49 -3.51
C GLY A 152 -17.69 -11.21 -4.51
N SER A 153 -18.29 -12.32 -4.10
CA SER A 153 -19.30 -13.02 -4.88
C SER A 153 -20.68 -12.37 -4.73
N ALA A 154 -21.65 -12.81 -5.51
CA ALA A 154 -23.03 -12.35 -5.35
C ALA A 154 -23.57 -12.58 -3.93
N GLU A 155 -23.16 -13.69 -3.33
CA GLU A 155 -23.62 -14.14 -2.01
C GLU A 155 -22.84 -13.49 -0.86
N GLU A 156 -21.53 -13.27 -1.04
CA GLU A 156 -20.63 -12.87 0.05
C GLU A 156 -19.75 -11.68 -0.32
N PRO A 157 -19.78 -10.58 0.48
CA PRO A 157 -18.81 -9.51 0.39
C PRO A 157 -17.43 -10.00 0.87
N VAL A 158 -16.36 -9.58 0.18
CA VAL A 158 -15.00 -10.00 0.48
C VAL A 158 -14.08 -8.79 0.60
N LYS A 159 -13.22 -8.79 1.64
CA LYS A 159 -12.18 -7.77 1.80
C LYS A 159 -11.05 -7.94 0.77
N ALA A 160 -10.27 -6.89 0.55
CA ALA A 160 -8.98 -7.04 -0.14
C ALA A 160 -8.03 -7.95 0.63
N GLY A 161 -7.23 -8.75 -0.07
CA GLY A 161 -6.23 -9.64 0.53
C GLY A 161 -5.05 -8.93 1.20
N CYS A 162 -4.86 -7.63 0.91
CA CYS A 162 -3.87 -6.75 1.52
C CYS A 162 -4.56 -5.62 2.29
N SER A 163 -3.79 -4.87 3.09
CA SER A 163 -4.27 -3.70 3.84
C SER A 163 -4.44 -2.49 2.91
N ILE A 164 -5.44 -2.56 2.02
CA ILE A 164 -5.60 -1.62 0.90
C ILE A 164 -5.92 -0.19 1.35
N ALA A 165 -6.64 -0.01 2.46
CA ALA A 165 -6.96 1.31 3.01
C ALA A 165 -5.70 1.97 3.63
N ASP A 166 -4.87 1.20 4.32
CA ASP A 166 -3.58 1.66 4.82
C ASP A 166 -2.64 2.03 3.66
N ILE A 167 -2.59 1.19 2.62
CA ILE A 167 -1.77 1.44 1.43
C ILE A 167 -2.23 2.72 0.73
N ALA A 168 -3.53 2.90 0.52
CA ALA A 168 -4.08 4.11 -0.10
C ALA A 168 -3.70 5.36 0.69
N ALA A 169 -3.93 5.39 2.00
CA ALA A 169 -3.54 6.51 2.85
C ALA A 169 -2.03 6.77 2.83
N GLY A 170 -1.21 5.71 2.90
CA GLY A 170 0.24 5.81 2.80
C GLY A 170 0.73 6.39 1.47
N MET A 171 0.08 6.05 0.35
CA MET A 171 0.39 6.60 -0.97
C MET A 171 0.00 8.08 -1.08
N TYR A 172 -1.18 8.47 -0.56
CA TYR A 172 -1.57 9.88 -0.54
C TYR A 172 -0.68 10.70 0.40
N ALA A 173 -0.29 10.16 1.55
CA ALA A 173 0.68 10.81 2.42
C ALA A 173 2.02 11.03 1.71
N LEU A 174 2.56 10.01 1.04
CA LEU A 174 3.78 10.12 0.25
C LEU A 174 3.67 11.22 -0.81
N SER A 175 2.65 11.17 -1.67
CA SER A 175 2.51 12.13 -2.77
C SER A 175 2.34 13.56 -2.29
N ASN A 176 1.57 13.78 -1.22
CA ASN A 176 1.39 15.09 -0.62
C ASN A 176 2.66 15.61 0.08
N ILE A 177 3.45 14.74 0.73
CA ILE A 177 4.76 15.12 1.30
C ILE A 177 5.72 15.54 0.19
N LEU A 178 5.80 14.78 -0.92
CA LEU A 178 6.64 15.14 -2.06
C LEU A 178 6.21 16.48 -2.68
N ALA A 179 4.91 16.71 -2.85
CA ALA A 179 4.37 17.99 -3.32
C ALA A 179 4.70 19.16 -2.36
N ALA A 180 4.57 18.92 -1.05
CA ALA A 180 4.91 19.93 -0.03
C ALA A 180 6.41 20.23 0.01
N LEU A 181 7.29 19.26 -0.21
CA LEU A 181 8.73 19.48 -0.33
C LEU A 181 9.08 20.35 -1.54
N ILE A 182 8.43 20.13 -2.68
CA ILE A 182 8.58 20.95 -3.89
C ILE A 182 8.07 22.38 -3.64
N GLU A 183 6.90 22.53 -3.03
CA GLU A 183 6.32 23.84 -2.66
C GLU A 183 7.23 24.58 -1.68
N ARG A 184 7.74 23.89 -0.66
CA ARG A 184 8.68 24.45 0.30
C ARG A 184 9.99 24.94 -0.35
N GLY A 185 10.45 24.26 -1.39
CA GLY A 185 11.60 24.68 -2.18
C GLY A 185 11.41 26.07 -2.84
N ARG A 186 10.16 26.45 -3.12
CA ARG A 186 9.81 27.74 -3.73
C ARG A 186 9.45 28.81 -2.70
N THR A 187 8.73 28.41 -1.64
CA THR A 187 8.14 29.34 -0.66
C THR A 187 8.99 29.52 0.60
N GLY A 188 9.88 28.57 0.88
CA GLY A 188 10.60 28.51 2.14
C GLY A 188 9.75 28.04 3.32
N GLN A 189 8.45 27.75 3.14
CA GLN A 189 7.51 27.43 4.22
C GLN A 189 7.10 25.95 4.18
N GLY A 190 7.01 25.36 5.38
CA GLY A 190 6.36 24.07 5.59
C GLY A 190 4.83 24.21 5.60
N LYS A 191 4.13 23.09 5.69
CA LYS A 191 2.67 23.08 5.76
C LYS A 191 2.14 21.87 6.53
N ARG A 192 0.88 21.92 6.89
CA ARG A 192 0.13 20.76 7.36
C ARG A 192 -0.40 19.95 6.18
N ILE A 193 -0.29 18.65 6.29
CA ILE A 193 -0.93 17.65 5.43
C ILE A 193 -1.80 16.79 6.34
N GLU A 194 -3.05 16.64 5.96
CA GLU A 194 -3.99 15.77 6.64
C GLU A 194 -4.47 14.72 5.65
N VAL A 195 -4.34 13.44 6.00
CA VAL A 195 -4.77 12.30 5.19
C VAL A 195 -5.72 11.45 6.00
N SER A 196 -6.95 11.35 5.54
CA SER A 196 -7.95 10.44 6.07
C SER A 196 -7.92 9.12 5.29
N MET A 197 -7.87 8.00 6.00
CA MET A 197 -7.95 6.67 5.37
C MET A 197 -9.29 6.49 4.65
N LEU A 198 -10.38 7.04 5.20
CA LEU A 198 -11.70 6.99 4.56
C LEU A 198 -11.68 7.74 3.22
N GLU A 199 -11.18 8.98 3.19
CA GLU A 199 -11.10 9.79 1.97
C GLU A 199 -10.20 9.13 0.92
N ALA A 200 -9.04 8.60 1.34
CA ALA A 200 -8.12 7.88 0.47
C ALA A 200 -8.79 6.66 -0.21
N MET A 201 -9.61 5.91 0.53
CA MET A 201 -10.37 4.79 -0.03
C MET A 201 -11.53 5.25 -0.90
N VAL A 202 -12.27 6.30 -0.51
CA VAL A 202 -13.39 6.82 -1.29
C VAL A 202 -12.93 7.38 -2.62
N GLU A 203 -11.75 8.00 -2.69
CA GLU A 203 -11.14 8.42 -3.95
C GLU A 203 -10.95 7.22 -4.91
N TRP A 204 -10.49 6.09 -4.41
CA TRP A 204 -10.35 4.86 -5.22
C TRP A 204 -11.70 4.24 -5.58
N MET A 205 -12.74 4.55 -4.83
CA MET A 205 -14.12 4.11 -5.07
C MET A 205 -14.91 5.07 -5.99
N SER A 206 -14.27 6.09 -6.58
CA SER A 206 -14.95 7.10 -7.40
C SER A 206 -15.71 6.50 -8.58
N TYR A 207 -15.16 5.49 -9.28
CA TYR A 207 -15.89 4.81 -10.35
C TYR A 207 -17.19 4.13 -9.86
N PRO A 208 -17.20 3.30 -8.81
CA PRO A 208 -18.43 2.74 -8.26
C PRO A 208 -19.42 3.80 -7.77
N LEU A 209 -18.93 4.91 -7.20
CA LEU A 209 -19.78 6.04 -6.78
C LEU A 209 -20.48 6.70 -7.96
N TYR A 210 -19.75 7.01 -9.04
CA TYR A 210 -20.36 7.56 -10.25
C TYR A 210 -21.28 6.57 -10.97
N TYR A 211 -20.98 5.27 -10.90
CA TYR A 211 -21.86 4.24 -11.47
C TYR A 211 -23.21 4.19 -10.74
N ALA A 212 -23.22 4.45 -9.44
CA ALA A 212 -24.43 4.51 -8.60
C ALA A 212 -25.02 5.95 -8.49
N PHE A 213 -24.60 6.86 -9.39
CA PHE A 213 -25.06 8.25 -9.36
C PHE A 213 -26.58 8.33 -9.58
N ASP A 214 -27.21 9.31 -8.90
CA ASP A 214 -28.66 9.59 -8.95
C ASP A 214 -29.54 8.38 -8.56
N GLY A 215 -29.05 7.56 -7.60
CA GLY A 215 -29.80 6.41 -7.08
C GLY A 215 -29.79 5.16 -7.99
N ALA A 216 -28.94 5.14 -9.02
CA ALA A 216 -28.74 3.95 -9.83
C ALA A 216 -28.14 2.80 -8.97
N PRO A 217 -28.44 1.52 -9.27
CA PRO A 217 -27.83 0.41 -8.55
C PRO A 217 -26.31 0.39 -8.77
N PRO A 218 -25.52 0.09 -7.72
CA PRO A 218 -24.06 0.01 -7.80
C PRO A 218 -23.63 -1.17 -8.70
N PRO A 219 -22.36 -1.20 -9.12
CA PRO A 219 -21.82 -2.37 -9.81
C PRO A 219 -22.02 -3.63 -8.95
N PRO A 220 -22.52 -4.74 -9.53
CA PRO A 220 -22.73 -5.97 -8.77
C PRO A 220 -21.37 -6.59 -8.37
N ARG A 221 -21.36 -7.31 -7.25
CA ARG A 221 -20.23 -8.17 -6.92
C ARG A 221 -20.17 -9.32 -7.93
N ALA A 222 -19.04 -9.48 -8.59
CA ALA A 222 -18.83 -10.43 -9.70
C ALA A 222 -17.72 -11.46 -9.43
N GLY A 223 -17.32 -11.65 -8.17
CA GLY A 223 -16.19 -12.50 -7.79
C GLY A 223 -14.89 -12.00 -8.40
N ALA A 224 -14.17 -12.86 -9.09
CA ALA A 224 -12.95 -12.51 -9.80
C ALA A 224 -13.18 -12.03 -11.24
N ALA A 225 -14.43 -11.89 -11.68
CA ALA A 225 -14.78 -11.38 -13.01
C ALA A 225 -15.07 -9.87 -12.98
N HIS A 226 -14.92 -9.23 -14.13
CA HIS A 226 -15.30 -7.82 -14.26
C HIS A 226 -16.83 -7.66 -14.21
N ALA A 227 -17.32 -6.67 -13.46
CA ALA A 227 -18.75 -6.49 -13.24
C ALA A 227 -19.52 -6.11 -14.53
N THR A 228 -18.93 -5.25 -15.38
CA THR A 228 -19.60 -4.57 -16.49
C THR A 228 -18.98 -4.83 -17.88
N ILE A 229 -17.91 -5.65 -17.94
CA ILE A 229 -17.27 -6.05 -19.20
C ILE A 229 -17.25 -7.57 -19.27
N TYR A 230 -17.68 -8.15 -20.42
CA TYR A 230 -17.69 -9.60 -20.60
C TYR A 230 -17.40 -10.03 -22.04
N PRO A 231 -16.55 -11.10 -22.27
CA PRO A 231 -15.82 -11.88 -21.27
C PRO A 231 -14.64 -11.12 -20.67
N TYR A 232 -14.59 -11.04 -19.34
CA TYR A 232 -13.45 -10.59 -18.59
C TYR A 232 -13.47 -11.25 -17.21
N GLY A 233 -12.61 -12.23 -17.01
CA GLY A 233 -12.58 -13.00 -15.76
C GLY A 233 -11.91 -14.36 -15.91
N PRO A 234 -12.07 -15.22 -14.89
CA PRO A 234 -11.49 -16.56 -14.85
C PRO A 234 -12.36 -17.59 -15.59
N PHE A 235 -11.70 -18.43 -16.38
CA PHE A 235 -12.31 -19.55 -17.09
C PHE A 235 -11.54 -20.85 -16.81
N PRO A 236 -12.20 -21.93 -16.36
CA PRO A 236 -11.58 -23.23 -16.16
C PRO A 236 -11.16 -23.85 -17.49
N THR A 237 -10.16 -24.71 -17.45
CA THR A 237 -9.63 -25.48 -18.56
C THR A 237 -9.68 -26.98 -18.26
N GLY A 238 -9.59 -27.83 -19.29
CA GLY A 238 -9.76 -29.27 -19.14
C GLY A 238 -8.71 -29.98 -18.31
N ASP A 239 -7.57 -29.32 -18.01
CA ASP A 239 -6.54 -29.83 -17.09
C ASP A 239 -6.75 -29.40 -15.61
N GLY A 240 -7.93 -28.83 -15.30
CA GLY A 240 -8.31 -28.39 -13.96
C GLY A 240 -7.67 -27.08 -13.52
N ARG A 241 -6.97 -26.39 -14.42
CA ARG A 241 -6.42 -25.03 -14.17
C ARG A 241 -7.44 -23.95 -14.53
N THR A 242 -7.06 -22.71 -14.32
CA THR A 242 -7.86 -21.52 -14.65
C THR A 242 -7.02 -20.50 -15.39
N VAL A 243 -7.57 -19.96 -16.47
CA VAL A 243 -6.97 -18.86 -17.23
C VAL A 243 -7.82 -17.61 -17.04
N MET A 244 -7.19 -16.50 -16.72
CA MET A 244 -7.81 -15.17 -16.73
C MET A 244 -7.65 -14.57 -18.11
N LEU A 245 -8.73 -14.06 -18.69
CA LEU A 245 -8.71 -13.32 -19.96
C LEU A 245 -9.63 -12.11 -19.91
N GLY A 246 -9.41 -11.15 -20.79
CA GLY A 246 -10.27 -9.97 -20.90
C GLY A 246 -10.32 -9.41 -22.30
N LEU A 247 -11.53 -9.09 -22.76
CA LEU A 247 -11.80 -8.45 -24.03
C LEU A 247 -12.29 -7.02 -23.80
N GLN A 248 -11.68 -6.05 -24.50
CA GLN A 248 -11.99 -4.63 -24.29
C GLN A 248 -12.76 -3.99 -25.46
N ASN A 249 -12.83 -4.66 -26.62
CA ASN A 249 -13.43 -4.11 -27.83
C ASN A 249 -13.93 -5.20 -28.78
N GLU A 250 -14.70 -4.77 -29.80
CA GLU A 250 -15.34 -5.69 -30.77
C GLU A 250 -14.33 -6.34 -31.74
N ARG A 251 -13.13 -5.78 -31.92
CA ARG A 251 -12.08 -6.43 -32.70
C ARG A 251 -11.56 -7.66 -31.96
N GLU A 252 -11.32 -7.53 -30.69
CA GLU A 252 -10.88 -8.64 -29.83
C GLU A 252 -11.98 -9.69 -29.70
N TRP A 253 -13.25 -9.27 -29.60
CA TRP A 253 -14.38 -10.21 -29.61
C TRP A 253 -14.39 -11.09 -30.88
N ARG A 254 -14.22 -10.47 -32.06
CA ARG A 254 -14.14 -11.21 -33.32
C ARG A 254 -12.97 -12.18 -33.39
N ALA A 255 -11.77 -11.73 -32.99
CA ALA A 255 -10.59 -12.57 -32.91
C ALA A 255 -10.78 -13.73 -31.92
N PHE A 256 -11.43 -13.48 -30.79
CA PHE A 256 -11.73 -14.50 -29.78
C PHE A 256 -12.68 -15.59 -30.35
N CYS A 257 -13.75 -15.19 -31.01
CA CYS A 257 -14.67 -16.16 -31.64
C CYS A 257 -13.99 -16.98 -32.73
N ASP A 258 -13.21 -16.34 -33.61
CA ASP A 258 -12.57 -16.97 -34.74
C ASP A 258 -11.40 -17.86 -34.37
N GLN A 259 -10.41 -17.30 -33.62
CA GLN A 259 -9.13 -17.95 -33.42
C GLN A 259 -9.06 -18.76 -32.10
N VAL A 260 -9.75 -18.30 -31.06
CA VAL A 260 -9.67 -18.95 -29.72
C VAL A 260 -10.78 -19.99 -29.59
N LEU A 261 -12.03 -19.61 -29.76
CA LEU A 261 -13.20 -20.52 -29.67
C LEU A 261 -13.37 -21.38 -30.92
N ARG A 262 -12.87 -20.91 -32.06
CA ARG A 262 -13.11 -21.52 -33.39
C ARG A 262 -14.58 -21.61 -33.72
N ARG A 263 -15.33 -20.56 -33.38
CA ARG A 263 -16.77 -20.41 -33.58
C ARG A 263 -17.09 -19.01 -34.11
N PRO A 264 -16.71 -18.72 -35.38
CA PRO A 264 -16.87 -17.38 -35.98
C PRO A 264 -18.34 -16.94 -36.06
N GLU A 265 -19.28 -17.89 -36.10
CA GLU A 265 -20.73 -17.61 -36.15
C GLU A 265 -21.21 -16.83 -34.89
N LEU A 266 -20.51 -16.91 -33.76
CA LEU A 266 -20.89 -16.17 -32.56
C LEU A 266 -20.77 -14.65 -32.72
N THR A 267 -20.01 -14.18 -33.69
CA THR A 267 -19.88 -12.74 -33.99
C THR A 267 -21.18 -12.16 -34.60
N ALA A 268 -21.96 -13.00 -35.26
CA ALA A 268 -23.26 -12.63 -35.87
C ALA A 268 -24.45 -12.90 -34.94
N ASP A 269 -24.22 -13.52 -33.80
CA ASP A 269 -25.28 -13.81 -32.82
C ASP A 269 -25.66 -12.50 -32.07
N GLU A 270 -26.94 -12.12 -32.23
CA GLU A 270 -27.45 -10.89 -31.61
C GLU A 270 -27.25 -10.84 -30.09
N ARG A 271 -27.28 -12.00 -29.42
CA ARG A 271 -27.06 -12.09 -27.96
C ARG A 271 -25.67 -11.62 -27.52
N PHE A 272 -24.70 -11.63 -28.45
CA PHE A 272 -23.29 -11.33 -28.15
C PHE A 272 -22.74 -10.15 -28.96
N SER A 273 -23.60 -9.44 -29.68
CA SER A 273 -23.21 -8.40 -30.64
C SER A 273 -22.57 -7.16 -30.03
N THR A 274 -22.81 -6.88 -28.75
CA THR A 274 -22.20 -5.76 -28.00
C THR A 274 -21.77 -6.20 -26.63
N ASN A 275 -20.87 -5.41 -25.95
CA ASN A 275 -20.48 -5.70 -24.59
C ASN A 275 -21.68 -5.77 -23.63
N SER A 276 -22.65 -4.87 -23.74
CA SER A 276 -23.85 -4.89 -22.90
C SER A 276 -24.63 -6.19 -23.07
N ARG A 277 -24.88 -6.62 -24.32
CA ARG A 277 -25.56 -7.86 -24.59
C ARG A 277 -24.79 -9.10 -24.13
N ARG A 278 -23.47 -9.12 -24.30
CA ARG A 278 -22.61 -10.18 -23.72
C ARG A 278 -22.69 -10.23 -22.20
N THR A 279 -22.76 -9.07 -21.56
CA THR A 279 -22.90 -8.97 -20.09
C THR A 279 -24.27 -9.48 -19.61
N GLU A 280 -25.33 -9.17 -20.32
CA GLU A 280 -26.68 -9.69 -20.05
C GLU A 280 -26.76 -11.21 -20.27
N ALA A 281 -26.14 -11.71 -21.35
CA ALA A 281 -26.08 -13.12 -21.69
C ALA A 281 -24.89 -13.88 -21.10
N ARG A 282 -24.29 -13.34 -19.99
CA ARG A 282 -23.09 -13.89 -19.32
C ARG A 282 -23.18 -15.40 -19.05
N PRO A 283 -24.27 -15.96 -18.48
CA PRO A 283 -24.33 -17.39 -18.20
C PRO A 283 -24.19 -18.25 -19.47
N GLN A 284 -24.92 -17.88 -20.54
CA GLN A 284 -24.91 -18.62 -21.80
C GLN A 284 -23.54 -18.53 -22.51
N LEU A 285 -22.94 -17.34 -22.53
CA LEU A 285 -21.64 -17.17 -23.15
C LEU A 285 -20.54 -17.86 -22.33
N ARG A 286 -20.66 -17.87 -20.99
CA ARG A 286 -19.75 -18.61 -20.11
C ARG A 286 -19.78 -20.11 -20.43
N GLU A 287 -20.96 -20.68 -20.61
CA GLU A 287 -21.10 -22.09 -20.93
C GLU A 287 -20.40 -22.45 -22.25
N ILE A 288 -20.58 -21.63 -23.29
CA ILE A 288 -19.92 -21.80 -24.58
C ILE A 288 -18.39 -21.75 -24.45
N ILE A 289 -17.85 -20.79 -23.67
CA ILE A 289 -16.42 -20.63 -23.46
C ILE A 289 -15.86 -21.83 -22.68
N VAL A 290 -16.54 -22.23 -21.60
CA VAL A 290 -16.10 -23.36 -20.77
C VAL A 290 -16.10 -24.64 -21.55
N GLN A 291 -17.14 -24.93 -22.36
CA GLN A 291 -17.17 -26.11 -23.24
C GLN A 291 -16.01 -26.14 -24.24
N ALA A 292 -15.61 -24.98 -24.77
CA ALA A 292 -14.49 -24.92 -25.71
C ALA A 292 -13.14 -25.12 -24.96
N PHE A 293 -13.01 -24.62 -23.74
CA PHE A 293 -11.79 -24.71 -22.94
C PHE A 293 -11.63 -26.05 -22.22
N ASP A 294 -12.72 -26.77 -21.96
CA ASP A 294 -12.70 -28.10 -21.34
C ASP A 294 -11.95 -29.14 -22.19
N LEU A 295 -11.82 -28.88 -23.50
CA LEU A 295 -11.04 -29.70 -24.42
C LEU A 295 -9.55 -29.32 -24.50
N LEU A 296 -9.10 -28.33 -23.74
CA LEU A 296 -7.77 -27.72 -23.84
C LEU A 296 -7.10 -27.65 -22.46
N THR A 297 -5.78 -27.75 -22.45
CA THR A 297 -4.99 -27.37 -21.28
C THR A 297 -4.89 -25.86 -21.15
N ALA A 298 -4.59 -25.34 -19.97
CA ALA A 298 -4.36 -23.92 -19.73
C ALA A 298 -3.28 -23.35 -20.66
N ASP A 299 -2.21 -24.09 -20.90
CA ASP A 299 -1.13 -23.66 -21.78
C ASP A 299 -1.58 -23.58 -23.25
N GLN A 300 -2.47 -24.48 -23.69
CA GLN A 300 -3.08 -24.41 -25.05
C GLN A 300 -4.02 -23.23 -25.19
N VAL A 301 -4.81 -22.92 -24.14
CA VAL A 301 -5.69 -21.73 -24.14
C VAL A 301 -4.85 -20.46 -24.19
N VAL A 302 -3.82 -20.34 -23.35
CA VAL A 302 -2.90 -19.19 -23.34
C VAL A 302 -2.24 -19.01 -24.72
N ALA A 303 -1.75 -20.09 -25.34
CA ALA A 303 -1.14 -20.01 -26.67
C ALA A 303 -2.10 -19.46 -27.73
N ARG A 304 -3.37 -19.89 -27.73
CA ARG A 304 -4.40 -19.33 -28.65
C ARG A 304 -4.72 -17.87 -28.36
N LEU A 305 -4.77 -17.48 -27.07
CA LEU A 305 -5.01 -16.08 -26.68
C LEU A 305 -3.85 -15.18 -27.10
N ASP A 306 -2.60 -15.63 -26.92
CA ASP A 306 -1.40 -14.90 -27.31
C ASP A 306 -1.34 -14.73 -28.86
N GLU A 307 -1.62 -15.80 -29.62
CA GLU A 307 -1.70 -15.75 -31.09
C GLU A 307 -2.78 -14.78 -31.57
N ALA A 308 -3.93 -14.77 -30.91
CA ALA A 308 -5.04 -13.85 -31.18
C ALA A 308 -4.81 -12.43 -30.62
N GLN A 309 -3.68 -12.18 -29.95
CA GLN A 309 -3.35 -10.93 -29.27
C GLN A 309 -4.41 -10.49 -28.23
N ILE A 310 -4.95 -11.43 -27.49
CA ILE A 310 -5.93 -11.20 -26.43
C ILE A 310 -5.24 -11.22 -25.09
N ALA A 311 -5.55 -10.21 -24.28
CA ALA A 311 -5.01 -10.09 -22.92
C ALA A 311 -5.39 -11.30 -22.06
N ASN A 312 -4.39 -11.92 -21.46
CA ASN A 312 -4.57 -13.09 -20.61
C ASN A 312 -3.54 -13.10 -19.46
N ALA A 313 -3.83 -13.89 -18.44
CA ALA A 313 -2.92 -14.09 -17.30
C ALA A 313 -3.20 -15.43 -16.61
N ARG A 314 -2.21 -15.93 -15.89
CA ARG A 314 -2.40 -17.01 -14.91
C ARG A 314 -2.82 -16.41 -13.58
N ILE A 315 -3.57 -17.16 -12.78
CA ILE A 315 -3.84 -16.82 -11.39
C ILE A 315 -2.72 -17.42 -10.56
N ASN A 316 -1.73 -16.61 -10.20
CA ASN A 316 -0.57 -17.03 -9.43
C ASN A 316 -0.87 -17.03 -7.92
N ASP A 317 -0.34 -18.01 -7.20
CA ASP A 317 -0.21 -17.95 -5.77
C ASP A 317 1.03 -17.11 -5.33
N MET A 318 1.21 -16.89 -4.02
CA MET A 318 2.35 -16.09 -3.53
C MET A 318 3.70 -16.77 -3.77
N ARG A 319 3.76 -18.09 -3.90
CA ARG A 319 4.99 -18.82 -4.23
C ARG A 319 5.37 -18.60 -5.69
N GLU A 320 4.39 -18.66 -6.57
CA GLU A 320 4.58 -18.41 -8.00
C GLU A 320 4.98 -16.95 -8.28
N VAL A 321 4.50 -15.99 -7.46
CA VAL A 321 4.95 -14.59 -7.55
C VAL A 321 6.43 -14.44 -7.22
N TRP A 322 6.98 -15.16 -6.24
CA TRP A 322 8.43 -15.17 -5.98
C TRP A 322 9.23 -15.64 -7.19
N GLU A 323 8.70 -16.59 -7.94
CA GLU A 323 9.31 -17.21 -9.11
C GLU A 323 8.94 -16.52 -10.44
N HIS A 324 8.16 -15.44 -10.40
CA HIS A 324 7.56 -14.81 -11.58
C HIS A 324 8.64 -14.42 -12.60
N PRO A 325 8.58 -14.95 -13.86
CA PRO A 325 9.66 -14.81 -14.83
C PRO A 325 9.98 -13.36 -15.17
N GLN A 326 8.95 -12.50 -15.27
CA GLN A 326 9.13 -11.07 -15.55
C GLN A 326 9.86 -10.33 -14.41
N LEU A 327 9.56 -10.66 -13.15
CA LEU A 327 10.25 -10.05 -12.01
C LEU A 327 11.71 -10.50 -11.94
N LYS A 328 11.97 -11.78 -12.22
CA LYS A 328 13.34 -12.34 -12.28
C LYS A 328 14.15 -11.73 -13.44
N ALA A 329 13.60 -11.73 -14.65
CA ALA A 329 14.26 -11.16 -15.82
C ALA A 329 14.62 -9.68 -15.64
N ARG A 330 13.77 -8.93 -14.94
CA ARG A 330 14.01 -7.53 -14.58
C ARG A 330 14.83 -7.35 -13.31
N ARG A 331 15.32 -8.40 -12.67
CA ARG A 331 16.13 -8.38 -11.44
C ARG A 331 15.47 -7.54 -10.33
N ARG A 332 14.15 -7.74 -10.13
CA ARG A 332 13.39 -6.92 -9.17
C ARG A 332 13.57 -7.34 -7.71
N TRP A 333 14.15 -8.49 -7.43
CA TRP A 333 14.42 -8.99 -6.09
C TRP A 333 15.86 -8.69 -5.68
N VAL A 334 16.04 -8.06 -4.52
CA VAL A 334 17.34 -7.78 -3.88
C VAL A 334 17.34 -8.28 -2.46
N GLN A 335 18.53 -8.53 -1.88
CA GLN A 335 18.64 -8.91 -0.48
C GLN A 335 18.65 -7.66 0.40
N VAL A 336 17.87 -7.68 1.48
CA VAL A 336 17.84 -6.66 2.53
C VAL A 336 18.14 -7.35 3.85
N ASP A 337 19.07 -6.80 4.60
CA ASP A 337 19.43 -7.34 5.90
C ASP A 337 18.32 -7.08 6.93
N THR A 338 18.17 -8.03 7.86
CA THR A 338 17.30 -7.92 9.03
C THR A 338 18.05 -8.43 10.26
N PRO A 339 17.57 -8.19 11.48
CA PRO A 339 18.15 -8.78 12.69
C PRO A 339 18.25 -10.31 12.66
N ALA A 340 17.45 -10.99 11.86
CA ALA A 340 17.45 -12.45 11.70
C ALA A 340 18.15 -12.92 10.40
N GLY A 341 18.92 -12.05 9.75
CA GLY A 341 19.62 -12.30 8.50
C GLY A 341 18.90 -11.79 7.26
N PRO A 342 19.54 -11.90 6.08
CA PRO A 342 19.03 -11.29 4.86
C PRO A 342 17.73 -11.95 4.37
N VAL A 343 16.85 -11.12 3.79
CA VAL A 343 15.59 -11.54 3.18
C VAL A 343 15.43 -10.89 1.81
N PRO A 344 14.77 -11.55 0.85
CA PRO A 344 14.50 -10.93 -0.44
C PRO A 344 13.45 -9.80 -0.27
N ALA A 345 13.68 -8.69 -0.93
CA ALA A 345 12.79 -7.55 -0.98
C ALA A 345 12.61 -7.07 -2.43
N LEU A 346 11.41 -6.61 -2.75
CA LEU A 346 11.12 -6.04 -4.07
C LEU A 346 11.71 -4.63 -4.15
N LEU A 347 12.44 -4.35 -5.23
CA LEU A 347 12.81 -2.97 -5.58
C LEU A 347 11.56 -2.12 -5.77
N PRO A 348 11.54 -0.88 -5.26
CA PRO A 348 10.40 0.02 -5.43
C PRO A 348 9.98 0.13 -6.90
N PRO A 349 8.67 0.20 -7.19
CA PRO A 349 8.20 0.54 -8.53
C PRO A 349 8.78 1.89 -8.98
N GLY A 350 9.23 1.96 -10.23
CA GLY A 350 9.88 3.15 -10.79
C GLY A 350 11.41 3.22 -10.60
N ALA A 351 11.98 2.42 -9.69
CA ALA A 351 13.44 2.33 -9.60
C ALA A 351 14.02 1.59 -10.82
N ALA A 352 15.05 2.18 -11.45
CA ALA A 352 15.73 1.57 -12.57
C ALA A 352 16.54 0.35 -12.10
N ASP A 353 17.29 0.52 -11.02
CA ASP A 353 18.15 -0.50 -10.39
C ASP A 353 18.27 -0.25 -8.88
N VAL A 354 19.12 -1.04 -8.21
CA VAL A 354 19.36 -0.94 -6.77
C VAL A 354 20.08 0.35 -6.37
N ASP A 355 20.92 0.91 -7.25
CA ASP A 355 21.70 2.11 -6.94
C ASP A 355 20.84 3.38 -6.92
N ALA A 356 19.70 3.34 -7.61
CA ALA A 356 18.75 4.46 -7.66
C ALA A 356 17.96 4.65 -6.35
N VAL A 357 17.97 3.67 -5.46
CA VAL A 357 17.18 3.66 -4.22
C VAL A 357 18.01 3.24 -3.01
N ARG A 358 17.48 3.47 -1.81
CA ARG A 358 18.06 2.95 -0.58
C ARG A 358 17.39 1.63 -0.22
N MET A 359 18.17 0.58 -0.06
CA MET A 359 17.70 -0.76 0.31
C MET A 359 18.49 -1.28 1.54
N ASP A 360 18.60 -0.42 2.57
CA ASP A 360 19.32 -0.72 3.80
C ASP A 360 18.51 -1.67 4.72
N ALA A 361 19.12 -2.12 5.81
CA ALA A 361 18.56 -3.08 6.72
C ALA A 361 17.23 -2.65 7.36
N VAL A 362 16.41 -3.64 7.73
CA VAL A 362 15.30 -3.47 8.68
C VAL A 362 15.88 -3.37 10.09
N PRO A 363 15.59 -2.32 10.88
CA PRO A 363 16.23 -2.12 12.17
C PRO A 363 15.70 -3.06 13.26
N ALA A 364 16.59 -3.51 14.15
CA ALA A 364 16.19 -4.00 15.45
C ALA A 364 15.57 -2.87 16.29
N LEU A 365 14.77 -3.23 17.31
CA LEU A 365 14.17 -2.26 18.22
C LEU A 365 15.26 -1.47 18.94
N GLY A 366 15.21 -0.14 18.83
CA GLY A 366 16.14 0.78 19.48
C GLY A 366 17.58 0.72 18.96
N GLN A 367 17.81 0.06 17.83
CA GLN A 367 19.17 -0.15 17.28
C GLN A 367 19.97 1.15 17.14
N HIS A 368 19.31 2.26 16.89
CA HIS A 368 19.97 3.53 16.61
C HIS A 368 19.82 4.55 17.73
N THR A 369 19.21 4.16 18.87
CA THR A 369 18.89 5.08 19.97
C THR A 369 20.13 5.84 20.46
N GLU A 370 21.23 5.15 20.77
CA GLU A 370 22.45 5.81 21.29
C GLU A 370 23.07 6.76 20.26
N ALA A 371 23.20 6.32 19.02
CA ALA A 371 23.78 7.14 17.96
C ALA A 371 22.96 8.39 17.66
N ILE A 372 21.63 8.27 17.67
CA ILE A 372 20.73 9.42 17.47
C ILE A 372 20.84 10.39 18.63
N LEU A 373 20.79 9.92 19.88
CA LEU A 373 20.89 10.77 21.06
C LEU A 373 22.26 11.46 21.14
N ALA A 374 23.37 10.75 20.87
CA ALA A 374 24.70 11.35 20.77
C ALA A 374 24.74 12.45 19.71
N GLY A 375 24.14 12.23 18.54
CA GLY A 375 24.00 13.25 17.49
C GLY A 375 23.16 14.46 17.91
N LEU A 376 22.28 14.33 18.90
CA LEU A 376 21.51 15.41 19.50
C LEU A 376 22.25 16.11 20.68
N GLY A 377 23.50 15.73 20.96
CA GLY A 377 24.33 16.33 22.00
C GLY A 377 24.14 15.75 23.40
N TYR A 378 23.56 14.54 23.53
CA TYR A 378 23.53 13.81 24.80
C TYR A 378 24.84 13.05 24.99
N GLY A 379 25.50 13.27 26.13
CA GLY A 379 26.71 12.53 26.51
C GLY A 379 26.38 11.10 26.98
N ALA A 380 27.39 10.24 27.05
CA ALA A 380 27.20 8.85 27.50
C ALA A 380 26.51 8.77 28.89
N ALA A 381 26.88 9.64 29.82
CA ALA A 381 26.27 9.71 31.15
C ALA A 381 24.77 10.07 31.11
N ASP A 382 24.37 10.95 30.19
CA ASP A 382 22.96 11.30 29.97
C ASP A 382 22.17 10.12 29.37
N ILE A 383 22.74 9.45 28.41
CA ILE A 383 22.13 8.27 27.76
C ILE A 383 21.95 7.15 28.82
N ASP A 384 22.96 6.90 29.65
CA ASP A 384 22.84 5.92 30.72
C ASP A 384 21.81 6.32 31.77
N ARG A 385 21.68 7.63 32.08
CA ARG A 385 20.63 8.15 32.94
C ARG A 385 19.24 7.90 32.35
N LEU A 386 19.04 8.25 31.06
CA LEU A 386 17.75 8.03 30.34
C LEU A 386 17.38 6.56 30.35
N ARG A 387 18.33 5.65 30.13
CA ARG A 387 18.12 4.21 30.17
C ARG A 387 17.70 3.73 31.58
N ARG A 388 18.40 4.16 32.65
CA ARG A 388 18.00 3.82 34.03
C ARG A 388 16.62 4.34 34.40
N LEU A 389 16.19 5.47 33.83
CA LEU A 389 14.88 6.05 34.02
C LEU A 389 13.81 5.41 33.12
N GLN A 390 14.19 4.43 32.29
CA GLN A 390 13.31 3.77 31.31
C GLN A 390 12.66 4.77 30.31
N ALA A 391 13.33 5.89 30.08
CA ALA A 391 12.89 6.84 29.04
C ALA A 391 13.21 6.35 27.62
N ILE A 392 14.26 5.52 27.47
CA ILE A 392 14.74 4.95 26.20
C ILE A 392 14.96 3.45 26.31
#